data_4c2c59676f91c2e7930cac55a07f6394
#
_entry.id   4c2c59676f91c2e7930cac55a07f6394
#
_cell.length_a   1.000
_cell.length_b   1.000
_cell.length_c   1.000
_cell.angle_alpha   90.00
_cell.angle_beta   90.00
_cell.angle_gamma   90.00
#
_symmetry.space_group_name_H-M   'P 1'
#
loop_
_entity.id
_entity.type
_entity.pdbx_description
1 polymer ?
#
loop_
_entity_poly.entity_id
_entity_poly.type
_entity_poly.pdbx_seq_one_letter_code
_entity_poly.pdbx_strand_id
1 'polypeptide(L)'
;PFRILYMLSDLNYLLMYRVGKYRRKVVRGNLLRSFPEKTDAERLQIERKFYRYLSDYMLEDLKLLHMSAEELCARMTYKNTEQYLELTEKYGGIIVMIPHYANYEWLIGMGSIMKPEDVPVQVYKPLRDKYLDELFKRIRSRFGGYNIPKHSTAREIIKLKRDGKKMVVGLITDQWPSGYDKYWTTFLGQETAFLDGAERIAKMMNFPVFYCELSKK
;
A
#
# COMPACT_ATOMS: atom_id res chain seq x y z
N PRO A 1 -10.74 -10.88 -18.59
CA PRO A 1 -11.42 -11.64 -17.53
C PRO A 1 -10.46 -12.10 -16.46
N PHE A 2 -10.83 -12.02 -15.17
CA PHE A 2 -9.98 -12.44 -14.06
C PHE A 2 -9.54 -13.90 -14.12
N ARG A 3 -10.33 -14.78 -14.71
CA ARG A 3 -9.93 -16.18 -14.90
C ARG A 3 -8.63 -16.32 -15.69
N ILE A 4 -8.50 -15.59 -16.80
CA ILE A 4 -7.27 -15.59 -17.61
C ILE A 4 -6.13 -14.95 -16.82
N LEU A 5 -6.39 -13.87 -16.10
CA LEU A 5 -5.40 -13.19 -15.26
C LEU A 5 -4.81 -14.15 -14.22
N TYR A 6 -5.63 -14.94 -13.53
CA TYR A 6 -5.13 -15.90 -12.54
C TYR A 6 -4.41 -17.10 -13.17
N MET A 7 -4.78 -17.53 -14.37
CA MET A 7 -3.97 -18.51 -15.13
C MET A 7 -2.58 -17.96 -15.46
N LEU A 8 -2.49 -16.69 -15.88
CA LEU A 8 -1.20 -16.01 -16.09
C LEU A 8 -0.43 -15.84 -14.78
N SER A 9 -1.13 -15.59 -13.66
CA SER A 9 -0.53 -15.52 -12.34
C SER A 9 0.08 -16.85 -11.92
N ASP A 10 -0.59 -17.97 -12.16
CA ASP A 10 -0.03 -19.31 -11.90
C ASP A 10 1.24 -19.57 -12.70
N LEU A 11 1.27 -19.16 -13.98
CA LEU A 11 2.47 -19.25 -14.82
C LEU A 11 3.59 -18.35 -14.26
N ASN A 12 3.27 -17.11 -13.90
CA ASN A 12 4.23 -16.18 -13.29
C ASN A 12 4.78 -16.73 -11.97
N TYR A 13 3.94 -17.34 -11.13
CA TYR A 13 4.38 -18.04 -9.92
C TYR A 13 5.40 -19.12 -10.23
N LEU A 14 5.14 -19.98 -11.23
CA LEU A 14 6.08 -21.03 -11.63
C LEU A 14 7.43 -20.43 -12.08
N LEU A 15 7.39 -19.39 -12.90
CA LEU A 15 8.60 -18.72 -13.40
C LEU A 15 9.38 -18.08 -12.26
N MET A 16 8.74 -17.29 -11.39
CA MET A 16 9.41 -16.63 -10.27
C MET A 16 9.92 -17.62 -9.21
N TYR A 17 9.08 -18.57 -8.82
CA TYR A 17 9.37 -19.43 -7.70
C TYR A 17 10.23 -20.63 -8.06
N ARG A 18 9.93 -21.34 -9.17
CA ARG A 18 10.64 -22.57 -9.55
C ARG A 18 11.85 -22.31 -10.40
N VAL A 19 11.75 -21.45 -11.42
CA VAL A 19 12.80 -21.18 -12.39
C VAL A 19 13.74 -20.09 -11.88
N GLY A 20 13.23 -18.88 -11.70
CA GLY A 20 14.05 -17.69 -11.32
C GLY A 20 14.46 -17.67 -9.88
N LYS A 21 13.81 -18.44 -9.01
CA LYS A 21 14.08 -18.47 -7.54
C LYS A 21 14.21 -17.06 -6.94
N TYR A 22 13.37 -16.13 -7.43
CA TYR A 22 13.44 -14.71 -7.12
C TYR A 22 13.49 -14.45 -5.62
N ARG A 23 14.60 -13.93 -5.12
CA ARG A 23 14.82 -13.54 -3.70
C ARG A 23 14.50 -14.64 -2.66
N ARG A 24 14.48 -15.91 -3.02
CA ARG A 24 14.13 -17.01 -2.08
C ARG A 24 15.01 -17.08 -0.85
N LYS A 25 16.31 -16.76 -0.97
CA LYS A 25 17.22 -16.71 0.20
C LYS A 25 16.78 -15.64 1.20
N VAL A 26 16.33 -14.47 0.71
CA VAL A 26 15.84 -13.38 1.56
C VAL A 26 14.54 -13.77 2.26
N VAL A 27 13.57 -14.31 1.52
CA VAL A 27 12.29 -14.76 2.07
C VAL A 27 12.50 -15.83 3.14
N ARG A 28 13.32 -16.86 2.87
CA ARG A 28 13.64 -17.92 3.84
C ARG A 28 14.33 -17.39 5.09
N GLY A 29 15.32 -16.52 4.92
CA GLY A 29 15.99 -15.89 6.05
C GLY A 29 15.04 -15.05 6.92
N ASN A 30 14.10 -14.32 6.30
CA ASN A 30 13.08 -13.57 7.03
C ASN A 30 12.13 -14.52 7.78
N LEU A 31 11.63 -15.56 7.13
CA LEU A 31 10.73 -16.54 7.76
C LEU A 31 11.39 -17.24 8.94
N LEU A 32 12.67 -17.61 8.81
CA LEU A 32 13.42 -18.26 9.91
C LEU A 32 13.55 -17.33 11.12
N ARG A 33 13.85 -16.06 10.91
CA ARG A 33 13.98 -15.08 12.00
C ARG A 33 12.66 -14.67 12.64
N SER A 34 11.63 -14.55 11.81
CA SER A 34 10.30 -14.08 12.28
C SER A 34 9.45 -15.18 12.92
N PHE A 35 9.70 -16.43 12.55
CA PHE A 35 8.96 -17.61 13.03
C PHE A 35 9.91 -18.75 13.39
N PRO A 36 10.81 -18.55 14.36
CA PRO A 36 11.79 -19.57 14.77
C PRO A 36 11.11 -20.82 15.33
N GLU A 37 9.93 -20.69 15.91
CA GLU A 37 9.13 -21.78 16.50
C GLU A 37 8.51 -22.72 15.46
N LYS A 38 8.41 -22.30 14.19
CA LYS A 38 7.80 -23.12 13.13
C LYS A 38 8.81 -24.11 12.55
N THR A 39 8.31 -25.26 12.14
CA THR A 39 9.09 -26.25 11.42
C THR A 39 9.47 -25.76 10.01
N ASP A 40 10.50 -26.38 9.41
CA ASP A 40 10.88 -26.07 8.02
C ASP A 40 9.76 -26.33 7.01
N ALA A 41 8.93 -27.35 7.26
CA ALA A 41 7.77 -27.66 6.42
C ALA A 41 6.71 -26.55 6.48
N GLU A 42 6.42 -26.03 7.66
CA GLU A 42 5.48 -24.90 7.84
C GLU A 42 6.02 -23.63 7.20
N ARG A 43 7.28 -23.29 7.41
CA ARG A 43 7.93 -22.15 6.76
C ARG A 43 7.90 -22.27 5.23
N LEU A 44 8.11 -23.48 4.70
CA LEU A 44 8.00 -23.73 3.26
C LEU A 44 6.57 -23.54 2.72
N GLN A 45 5.54 -23.90 3.51
CA GLN A 45 4.15 -23.63 3.13
C GLN A 45 3.87 -22.12 3.08
N ILE A 46 4.35 -21.35 4.08
CA ILE A 46 4.23 -19.88 4.09
C ILE A 46 4.96 -19.28 2.89
N GLU A 47 6.19 -19.73 2.59
CA GLU A 47 6.96 -19.30 1.42
C GLU A 47 6.17 -19.49 0.12
N ARG A 48 5.57 -20.66 -0.08
CA ARG A 48 4.76 -20.96 -1.30
C ARG A 48 3.52 -20.07 -1.39
N LYS A 49 2.81 -19.86 -0.28
CA LYS A 49 1.65 -18.97 -0.22
C LYS A 49 2.04 -17.53 -0.53
N PHE A 50 3.17 -17.06 0.01
CA PHE A 50 3.69 -15.73 -0.27
C PHE A 50 3.97 -15.52 -1.77
N TYR A 51 4.63 -16.47 -2.46
CA TYR A 51 4.92 -16.32 -3.88
C TYR A 51 3.67 -16.41 -4.77
N ARG A 52 2.68 -17.19 -4.39
CA ARG A 52 1.37 -17.15 -5.07
C ARG A 52 0.70 -15.81 -4.91
N TYR A 53 0.61 -15.33 -3.67
CA TYR A 53 0.08 -14.01 -3.39
C TYR A 53 0.83 -12.90 -4.16
N LEU A 54 2.16 -12.92 -4.16
CA LEU A 54 2.97 -11.92 -4.87
C LEU A 54 2.69 -11.95 -6.38
N SER A 55 2.50 -13.13 -6.94
CA SER A 55 2.16 -13.29 -8.36
C SER A 55 0.77 -12.73 -8.68
N ASP A 56 -0.24 -13.06 -7.86
CA ASP A 56 -1.59 -12.51 -8.00
C ASP A 56 -1.58 -10.99 -7.91
N TYR A 57 -0.94 -10.45 -6.88
CA TYR A 57 -0.79 -9.02 -6.66
C TYR A 57 -0.24 -8.29 -7.90
N MET A 58 0.87 -8.80 -8.47
CA MET A 58 1.49 -8.17 -9.65
C MET A 58 0.55 -8.12 -10.85
N LEU A 59 -0.22 -9.18 -11.10
CA LEU A 59 -1.16 -9.23 -12.23
C LEU A 59 -2.42 -8.41 -11.97
N GLU A 60 -2.90 -8.39 -10.73
CA GLU A 60 -4.05 -7.58 -10.32
C GLU A 60 -3.74 -6.07 -10.42
N ASP A 61 -2.50 -5.66 -10.14
CA ASP A 61 -2.08 -4.26 -10.33
C ASP A 61 -2.10 -3.86 -11.80
N LEU A 62 -1.65 -4.74 -12.69
CA LEU A 62 -1.74 -4.49 -14.13
C LEU A 62 -3.20 -4.41 -14.61
N LYS A 63 -4.11 -5.17 -13.98
CA LYS A 63 -5.54 -5.10 -14.29
C LYS A 63 -6.15 -3.74 -13.99
N LEU A 64 -5.62 -3.02 -12.99
CA LEU A 64 -6.05 -1.65 -12.66
C LEU A 64 -5.95 -0.69 -13.84
N LEU A 65 -5.09 -0.92 -14.83
CA LEU A 65 -5.00 -0.10 -16.04
C LEU A 65 -6.33 -0.02 -16.82
N HIS A 66 -7.15 -1.06 -16.72
CA HIS A 66 -8.39 -1.20 -17.49
C HIS A 66 -9.63 -1.53 -16.64
N MET A 67 -9.47 -1.53 -15.30
CA MET A 67 -10.58 -1.80 -14.40
C MET A 67 -11.46 -0.57 -14.27
N SER A 68 -12.78 -0.69 -14.37
CA SER A 68 -13.69 0.42 -14.10
C SER A 68 -13.84 0.67 -12.59
N ALA A 69 -14.35 1.84 -12.20
CA ALA A 69 -14.63 2.15 -10.80
C ALA A 69 -15.68 1.17 -10.22
N GLU A 70 -16.70 0.82 -11.00
CA GLU A 70 -17.74 -0.13 -10.61
C GLU A 70 -17.16 -1.53 -10.40
N GLU A 71 -16.28 -2.00 -11.31
CA GLU A 71 -15.61 -3.30 -11.18
C GLU A 71 -14.72 -3.33 -9.92
N LEU A 72 -14.02 -2.24 -9.62
CA LEU A 72 -13.18 -2.10 -8.43
C LEU A 72 -14.02 -2.09 -7.15
N CYS A 73 -15.07 -1.27 -7.10
CA CYS A 73 -15.97 -1.19 -5.94
C CYS A 73 -16.77 -2.48 -5.69
N ALA A 74 -17.08 -3.25 -6.74
CA ALA A 74 -17.69 -4.57 -6.59
C ALA A 74 -16.75 -5.60 -5.93
N ARG A 75 -15.42 -5.38 -5.97
CA ARG A 75 -14.40 -6.27 -5.44
C ARG A 75 -13.80 -5.79 -4.13
N MET A 76 -13.84 -4.51 -3.87
CA MET A 76 -13.30 -3.89 -2.66
C MET A 76 -14.40 -3.15 -1.90
N THR A 77 -14.70 -3.64 -0.71
CA THR A 77 -15.72 -3.03 0.16
C THR A 77 -15.01 -2.18 1.20
N TYR A 78 -15.40 -0.91 1.29
CA TYR A 78 -14.91 0.02 2.30
C TYR A 78 -15.88 0.05 3.48
N LYS A 79 -15.37 -0.05 4.70
CA LYS A 79 -16.14 0.06 5.94
C LYS A 79 -15.79 1.35 6.67
N ASN A 80 -16.70 1.81 7.54
CA ASN A 80 -16.53 3.01 8.36
C ASN A 80 -16.27 4.29 7.54
N THR A 81 -16.79 4.33 6.29
CA THR A 81 -16.57 5.45 5.37
C THR A 81 -17.15 6.76 5.87
N GLU A 82 -18.28 6.72 6.56
CA GLU A 82 -18.92 7.89 7.17
C GLU A 82 -18.00 8.60 8.16
N GLN A 83 -17.39 7.82 9.05
CA GLN A 83 -16.49 8.36 10.08
C GLN A 83 -15.27 9.08 9.47
N TYR A 84 -14.63 8.48 8.46
CA TYR A 84 -13.46 9.14 7.88
C TYR A 84 -13.84 10.38 7.05
N LEU A 85 -15.00 10.36 6.38
CA LEU A 85 -15.51 11.53 5.65
C LEU A 85 -15.84 12.68 6.61
N GLU A 86 -16.52 12.39 7.73
CA GLU A 86 -16.83 13.37 8.78
C GLU A 86 -15.55 14.00 9.35
N LEU A 87 -14.55 13.20 9.67
CA LEU A 87 -13.29 13.70 10.22
C LEU A 87 -12.46 14.45 9.16
N THR A 88 -12.50 14.04 7.90
CA THR A 88 -11.89 14.80 6.81
C THR A 88 -12.52 16.18 6.68
N GLU A 89 -13.84 16.26 6.77
CA GLU A 89 -14.58 17.53 6.76
C GLU A 89 -14.18 18.43 7.93
N LYS A 90 -14.17 17.87 9.14
CA LYS A 90 -13.91 18.61 10.38
C LYS A 90 -12.48 19.13 10.50
N TYR A 91 -11.48 18.34 10.09
CA TYR A 91 -10.07 18.67 10.28
C TYR A 91 -9.38 19.17 9.01
N GLY A 92 -10.06 19.13 7.86
CA GLY A 92 -9.49 19.46 6.55
C GLY A 92 -8.58 18.36 5.97
N GLY A 93 -8.49 17.23 6.65
CA GLY A 93 -7.76 16.05 6.19
C GLY A 93 -7.55 15.00 7.27
N ILE A 94 -7.17 13.81 6.83
CA ILE A 94 -6.80 12.68 7.68
C ILE A 94 -5.57 11.96 7.12
N ILE A 95 -4.87 11.25 7.99
CA ILE A 95 -3.81 10.31 7.62
C ILE A 95 -4.36 8.89 7.68
N VAL A 96 -4.15 8.12 6.64
CA VAL A 96 -4.49 6.68 6.59
C VAL A 96 -3.19 5.88 6.50
N MET A 97 -2.87 5.15 7.56
CA MET A 97 -1.73 4.23 7.58
C MET A 97 -2.15 2.90 6.94
N ILE A 98 -1.44 2.51 5.89
CA ILE A 98 -1.78 1.37 5.03
C ILE A 98 -0.69 0.31 5.16
N PRO A 99 -1.03 -0.99 5.37
CA PRO A 99 -0.06 -2.07 5.34
C PRO A 99 0.17 -2.59 3.91
N HIS A 100 1.35 -3.17 3.64
CA HIS A 100 1.59 -3.98 2.44
C HIS A 100 0.93 -5.37 2.57
N TYR A 101 -0.38 -5.38 2.69
CA TYR A 101 -1.17 -6.61 2.82
C TYR A 101 -2.31 -6.63 1.81
N ALA A 102 -2.72 -7.80 1.37
CA ALA A 102 -3.70 -7.98 0.30
C ALA A 102 -3.36 -7.12 -0.94
N ASN A 103 -4.32 -6.70 -1.73
CA ASN A 103 -4.04 -5.76 -2.82
C ASN A 103 -4.30 -4.32 -2.35
N TYR A 104 -3.33 -3.72 -1.64
CA TYR A 104 -3.42 -2.36 -1.14
C TYR A 104 -3.44 -1.29 -2.26
N GLU A 105 -2.94 -1.59 -3.47
CA GLU A 105 -3.03 -0.66 -4.61
C GLU A 105 -4.50 -0.43 -5.01
N TRP A 106 -5.40 -1.36 -4.74
CA TRP A 106 -6.83 -1.17 -5.00
C TRP A 106 -7.49 -0.12 -4.11
N LEU A 107 -6.83 0.33 -3.03
CA LEU A 107 -7.29 1.46 -2.22
C LEU A 107 -7.39 2.76 -3.00
N ILE A 108 -6.81 2.86 -4.19
CA ILE A 108 -7.04 4.00 -5.10
C ILE A 108 -8.52 4.19 -5.43
N GLY A 109 -9.32 3.14 -5.36
CA GLY A 109 -10.78 3.21 -5.52
C GLY A 109 -11.49 4.08 -4.48
N MET A 110 -10.83 4.38 -3.34
CA MET A 110 -11.38 5.33 -2.35
C MET A 110 -11.70 6.69 -2.96
N GLY A 111 -10.97 7.13 -3.99
CA GLY A 111 -11.29 8.37 -4.69
C GLY A 111 -12.71 8.39 -5.30
N SER A 112 -13.27 7.22 -5.64
CA SER A 112 -14.62 7.12 -6.21
C SER A 112 -15.74 7.27 -5.17
N ILE A 113 -15.43 7.18 -3.87
CA ILE A 113 -16.41 7.31 -2.78
C ILE A 113 -16.19 8.58 -1.95
N MET A 114 -15.17 9.36 -2.25
CA MET A 114 -14.92 10.67 -1.66
C MET A 114 -15.76 11.75 -2.36
N LYS A 115 -15.88 12.92 -1.72
CA LYS A 115 -16.48 14.07 -2.37
C LYS A 115 -15.59 14.52 -3.55
N PRO A 116 -16.17 14.99 -4.66
CA PRO A 116 -15.40 15.39 -5.85
C PRO A 116 -14.36 16.48 -5.60
N GLU A 117 -14.57 17.35 -4.60
CA GLU A 117 -13.66 18.41 -4.20
C GLU A 117 -12.50 17.94 -3.31
N ASP A 118 -12.62 16.78 -2.68
CA ASP A 118 -11.61 16.19 -1.78
C ASP A 118 -10.50 15.50 -2.58
N VAL A 119 -9.29 15.52 -2.03
CA VAL A 119 -8.10 15.02 -2.71
C VAL A 119 -7.63 13.70 -2.09
N PRO A 120 -7.77 12.57 -2.80
CA PRO A 120 -7.14 11.31 -2.38
C PRO A 120 -5.64 11.37 -2.67
N VAL A 121 -4.84 11.59 -1.63
CA VAL A 121 -3.38 11.73 -1.71
C VAL A 121 -2.70 10.38 -1.48
N GLN A 122 -1.76 10.04 -2.36
CA GLN A 122 -0.95 8.83 -2.27
C GLN A 122 0.52 9.21 -2.21
N VAL A 123 1.16 8.89 -1.09
CA VAL A 123 2.60 9.13 -0.93
C VAL A 123 3.36 7.91 -1.42
N TYR A 124 4.30 8.12 -2.34
CA TYR A 124 5.05 7.04 -2.94
C TYR A 124 6.55 7.33 -3.03
N LYS A 125 7.33 6.27 -3.14
CA LYS A 125 8.77 6.36 -3.45
C LYS A 125 8.95 6.25 -4.95
N PRO A 126 9.49 7.28 -5.64
CA PRO A 126 9.78 7.21 -7.07
C PRO A 126 10.65 6.00 -7.42
N LEU A 127 10.29 5.32 -8.50
CA LEU A 127 11.04 4.18 -9.01
C LEU A 127 12.26 4.65 -9.81
N ARG A 128 13.31 3.83 -9.86
CA ARG A 128 14.52 4.13 -10.67
C ARG A 128 14.23 4.06 -12.15
N ASP A 129 13.39 3.11 -12.56
CA ASP A 129 12.93 2.97 -13.93
C ASP A 129 11.82 3.99 -14.19
N LYS A 130 12.05 4.93 -15.12
CA LYS A 130 11.13 6.03 -15.43
C LYS A 130 9.84 5.55 -16.09
N TYR A 131 9.88 4.46 -16.87
CA TYR A 131 8.69 3.93 -17.54
C TYR A 131 7.76 3.24 -16.52
N LEU A 132 8.33 2.46 -15.60
CA LEU A 132 7.56 1.86 -14.51
C LEU A 132 7.03 2.92 -13.55
N ASP A 133 7.81 3.95 -13.23
CA ASP A 133 7.35 5.05 -12.39
C ASP A 133 6.14 5.76 -13.00
N GLU A 134 6.19 6.07 -14.28
CA GLU A 134 5.07 6.70 -14.99
C GLU A 134 3.85 5.78 -15.11
N LEU A 135 4.08 4.49 -15.37
CA LEU A 135 3.01 3.49 -15.39
C LEU A 135 2.25 3.45 -14.05
N PHE A 136 2.97 3.35 -12.93
CA PHE A 136 2.33 3.33 -11.61
C PHE A 136 1.65 4.65 -11.24
N LYS A 137 2.22 5.80 -11.60
CA LYS A 137 1.52 7.08 -11.46
C LYS A 137 0.22 7.11 -12.23
N ARG A 138 0.24 6.65 -13.48
CA ARG A 138 -0.96 6.57 -14.33
C ARG A 138 -2.02 5.66 -13.70
N ILE A 139 -1.63 4.50 -13.18
CA ILE A 139 -2.54 3.59 -12.46
C ILE A 139 -3.18 4.32 -11.27
N ARG A 140 -2.36 4.91 -10.41
CA ARG A 140 -2.79 5.55 -9.17
C ARG A 140 -3.64 6.81 -9.37
N SER A 141 -3.49 7.49 -10.51
CA SER A 141 -4.28 8.69 -10.82
C SER A 141 -5.65 8.38 -11.44
N ARG A 142 -5.94 7.13 -11.80
CA ARG A 142 -7.16 6.77 -12.53
C ARG A 142 -8.47 7.10 -11.82
N PHE A 143 -8.45 7.15 -10.51
CA PHE A 143 -9.63 7.42 -9.67
C PHE A 143 -9.46 8.73 -8.87
N GLY A 144 -8.82 9.75 -9.50
CA GLY A 144 -8.61 11.05 -8.89
C GLY A 144 -7.40 11.15 -7.97
N GLY A 145 -6.59 10.09 -7.86
CA GLY A 145 -5.43 10.04 -6.98
C GLY A 145 -4.37 11.11 -7.27
N TYR A 146 -3.95 11.85 -6.24
CA TYR A 146 -2.88 12.82 -6.28
C TYR A 146 -1.59 12.21 -5.73
N ASN A 147 -0.64 11.95 -6.61
CA ASN A 147 0.61 11.25 -6.27
C ASN A 147 1.66 12.22 -5.76
N ILE A 148 2.11 12.04 -4.51
CA ILE A 148 3.17 12.85 -3.90
C ILE A 148 4.44 12.03 -3.69
N PRO A 149 5.58 12.42 -4.29
CA PRO A 149 6.86 11.81 -3.97
C PRO A 149 7.22 11.99 -2.49
N LYS A 150 7.71 10.93 -1.83
CA LYS A 150 7.97 10.93 -0.39
C LYS A 150 8.83 12.11 0.13
N HIS A 151 9.75 12.61 -0.69
CA HIS A 151 10.64 13.72 -0.31
C HIS A 151 9.95 15.09 -0.31
N SER A 152 8.80 15.23 -0.95
CA SER A 152 8.03 16.48 -1.01
C SER A 152 6.72 16.44 -0.19
N THR A 153 6.46 15.35 0.53
CA THR A 153 5.18 15.09 1.20
C THR A 153 4.70 16.25 2.05
N ALA A 154 5.51 16.71 3.01
CA ALA A 154 5.12 17.79 3.92
C ALA A 154 4.78 19.08 3.15
N ARG A 155 5.63 19.46 2.19
CA ARG A 155 5.45 20.68 1.38
C ARG A 155 4.14 20.64 0.57
N GLU A 156 3.87 19.51 -0.09
CA GLU A 156 2.68 19.38 -0.93
C GLU A 156 1.39 19.34 -0.09
N ILE A 157 1.41 18.67 1.06
CA ILE A 157 0.26 18.64 1.99
C ILE A 157 -0.03 20.05 2.52
N ILE A 158 0.99 20.79 2.94
CA ILE A 158 0.84 22.18 3.39
C ILE A 158 0.25 23.05 2.28
N LYS A 159 0.72 22.89 1.03
CA LYS A 159 0.21 23.59 -0.13
C LYS A 159 -1.28 23.29 -0.35
N LEU A 160 -1.66 22.03 -0.40
CA LEU A 160 -3.06 21.61 -0.57
C LEU A 160 -3.95 22.19 0.54
N LYS A 161 -3.51 22.16 1.79
CA LYS A 161 -4.26 22.74 2.92
C LYS A 161 -4.42 24.25 2.79
N ARG A 162 -3.35 24.96 2.40
CA ARG A 162 -3.40 26.41 2.14
C ARG A 162 -4.35 26.77 1.00
N ASP A 163 -4.42 25.90 -0.02
CA ASP A 163 -5.32 26.06 -1.16
C ASP A 163 -6.77 25.63 -0.83
N GLY A 164 -7.08 25.42 0.48
CA GLY A 164 -8.42 25.06 0.96
C GLY A 164 -8.89 23.65 0.62
N LYS A 165 -7.98 22.78 0.15
CA LYS A 165 -8.31 21.41 -0.20
C LYS A 165 -8.38 20.53 1.04
N LYS A 166 -9.45 19.73 1.12
CA LYS A 166 -9.56 18.62 2.07
C LYS A 166 -8.93 17.38 1.45
N MET A 167 -8.32 16.53 2.28
CA MET A 167 -7.54 15.42 1.74
C MET A 167 -7.56 14.16 2.63
N VAL A 168 -7.47 13.02 1.97
CA VAL A 168 -7.20 11.72 2.61
C VAL A 168 -5.80 11.29 2.18
N VAL A 169 -4.85 11.28 3.12
CA VAL A 169 -3.44 11.03 2.84
C VAL A 169 -3.09 9.59 3.18
N GLY A 170 -2.95 8.74 2.15
CA GLY A 170 -2.50 7.35 2.29
C GLY A 170 -0.97 7.28 2.41
N LEU A 171 -0.51 6.61 3.48
CA LEU A 171 0.91 6.38 3.78
C LEU A 171 1.13 4.89 4.07
N ILE A 172 1.99 4.25 3.31
CA ILE A 172 2.42 2.87 3.58
C ILE A 172 3.66 2.94 4.46
N THR A 173 3.56 2.46 5.72
CA THR A 173 4.54 2.72 6.77
C THR A 173 5.15 1.47 7.40
N ASP A 174 4.84 0.29 6.89
CA ASP A 174 5.22 -1.02 7.44
C ASP A 174 6.48 -1.63 6.80
N GLN A 175 7.21 -0.88 5.96
CA GLN A 175 8.49 -1.33 5.42
C GLN A 175 9.67 -0.74 6.21
N TRP A 176 10.80 -1.50 6.20
CA TRP A 176 12.04 -1.07 6.80
C TRP A 176 12.49 0.28 6.23
N PRO A 177 12.70 1.28 7.09
CA PRO A 177 13.24 2.57 6.68
C PRO A 177 14.68 2.42 6.18
N SER A 178 15.05 3.23 5.21
CA SER A 178 16.43 3.31 4.72
C SER A 178 17.11 4.52 5.36
N GLY A 179 17.83 4.33 6.47
CA GLY A 179 18.68 5.40 6.98
C GLY A 179 18.49 5.75 8.46
N TYR A 180 18.46 7.01 8.81
CA TYR A 180 18.60 7.55 10.16
C TYR A 180 17.29 7.57 10.97
N ASP A 181 16.60 6.44 11.03
CA ASP A 181 15.34 6.35 11.76
C ASP A 181 15.60 6.26 13.26
N LYS A 182 14.81 7.04 14.02
CA LYS A 182 15.03 7.25 15.45
C LYS A 182 14.19 6.31 16.33
N TYR A 183 13.16 5.70 15.77
CA TYR A 183 12.25 4.87 16.53
C TYR A 183 12.49 3.39 16.27
N TRP A 184 12.93 2.68 17.29
CA TRP A 184 13.22 1.25 17.26
C TRP A 184 12.37 0.52 18.29
N THR A 185 11.89 -0.66 17.94
CA THR A 185 11.19 -1.57 18.85
C THR A 185 11.35 -3.01 18.39
N THR A 186 11.03 -3.95 19.27
CA THR A 186 11.06 -5.37 18.90
C THR A 186 9.81 -5.72 18.10
N PHE A 187 9.99 -6.23 16.89
CA PHE A 187 8.93 -6.72 16.03
C PHE A 187 9.29 -8.10 15.47
N LEU A 188 8.42 -9.10 15.70
CA LEU A 188 8.67 -10.49 15.33
C LEU A 188 10.04 -11.01 15.83
N GLY A 189 10.35 -10.74 17.09
CA GLY A 189 11.60 -11.15 17.73
C GLY A 189 12.86 -10.46 17.23
N GLN A 190 12.73 -9.37 16.47
CA GLN A 190 13.86 -8.64 15.87
C GLN A 190 13.80 -7.16 16.22
N GLU A 191 14.96 -6.55 16.52
CA GLU A 191 15.12 -5.10 16.63
C GLU A 191 14.76 -4.47 15.28
N THR A 192 13.71 -3.66 15.23
CA THR A 192 13.15 -3.14 14.00
C THR A 192 12.94 -1.65 14.09
N ALA A 193 13.46 -0.91 13.10
CA ALA A 193 13.19 0.51 12.95
C ALA A 193 11.84 0.76 12.30
N PHE A 194 11.13 1.79 12.75
CA PHE A 194 9.83 2.17 12.21
C PHE A 194 9.85 3.60 11.66
N LEU A 195 9.07 3.83 10.59
CA LEU A 195 8.90 5.14 9.99
C LEU A 195 7.99 6.00 10.85
N ASP A 196 8.46 7.15 11.28
CA ASP A 196 7.71 8.15 12.07
C ASP A 196 7.00 9.21 11.19
N GLY A 197 7.15 9.11 9.87
CA GLY A 197 6.68 10.13 8.93
C GLY A 197 5.17 10.40 9.01
N ALA A 198 4.35 9.37 9.19
CA ALA A 198 2.91 9.52 9.32
C ALA A 198 2.53 10.30 10.58
N GLU A 199 3.12 9.96 11.73
CA GLU A 199 2.91 10.65 13.00
C GLU A 199 3.35 12.12 12.93
N ARG A 200 4.51 12.38 12.36
CA ARG A 200 5.03 13.76 12.22
C ARG A 200 4.12 14.62 11.37
N ILE A 201 3.61 14.10 10.24
CA ILE A 201 2.68 14.82 9.38
C ILE A 201 1.36 15.03 10.11
N ALA A 202 0.83 13.99 10.76
CA ALA A 202 -0.41 14.07 11.53
C ALA A 202 -0.35 15.18 12.60
N LYS A 203 0.71 15.20 13.40
CA LYS A 203 0.93 16.24 14.43
C LYS A 203 1.07 17.65 13.82
N MET A 204 1.87 17.79 12.77
CA MET A 204 2.12 19.07 12.11
C MET A 204 0.84 19.67 11.51
N MET A 205 -0.03 18.82 10.95
CA MET A 205 -1.24 19.24 10.26
C MET A 205 -2.48 19.25 11.16
N ASN A 206 -2.38 18.71 12.38
CA ASN A 206 -3.50 18.39 13.28
C ASN A 206 -4.54 17.48 12.59
N PHE A 207 -4.06 16.44 11.91
CA PHE A 207 -4.90 15.47 11.21
C PHE A 207 -5.11 14.23 12.08
N PRO A 208 -6.35 13.71 12.17
CA PRO A 208 -6.61 12.38 12.73
C PRO A 208 -5.89 11.28 11.96
N VAL A 209 -5.52 10.21 12.66
CA VAL A 209 -4.86 9.05 12.06
C VAL A 209 -5.78 7.84 12.08
N PHE A 210 -5.91 7.19 10.95
CA PHE A 210 -6.59 5.91 10.78
C PHE A 210 -5.59 4.82 10.45
N TYR A 211 -5.81 3.64 10.98
CA TYR A 211 -5.18 2.42 10.49
C TYR A 211 -6.13 1.71 9.53
N CYS A 212 -5.65 1.43 8.33
CA CYS A 212 -6.41 0.69 7.33
C CYS A 212 -6.19 -0.81 7.53
N GLU A 213 -7.19 -1.52 8.02
CA GLU A 213 -7.17 -2.97 8.03
C GLU A 213 -7.66 -3.51 6.69
N LEU A 214 -6.84 -4.33 6.05
CA LEU A 214 -7.18 -5.04 4.82
C LEU A 214 -7.44 -6.50 5.13
N SER A 215 -8.56 -7.03 4.64
CA SER A 215 -8.89 -8.45 4.74
C SER A 215 -9.20 -9.03 3.36
N LYS A 216 -8.73 -10.24 3.10
CA LYS A 216 -9.05 -11.00 1.89
C LYS A 216 -10.22 -11.93 2.19
N LYS A 217 -11.27 -11.87 1.38
CA LYS A 217 -12.41 -12.81 1.41
C LYS A 217 -12.13 -14.02 0.53
#